data_2540861b9cc110d7ce6a782a79340b67
#
_entry.id   2540861b9cc110d7ce6a782a79340b67
#
_cell.length_a   1.000
_cell.length_b   1.000
_cell.length_c   1.000
_cell.angle_alpha   90.00
_cell.angle_beta   90.00
_cell.angle_gamma   90.00
#
_symmetry.space_group_name_H-M   'P 1'
#
loop_
_entity.id
_entity.type
_entity.pdbx_description
1 polymer ?
#
loop_
_entity_poly.entity_id
_entity_poly.type
_entity_poly.pdbx_seq_one_letter_code
_entity_poly.pdbx_strand_id
1 'polypeptide(L)'
;MSKKIIGIDLGGTSVKLAILTTAGDIQEKWSIKTNILDEGSHIVPDIIESIKHRFETHGLSKEDFLGIGMGSPGVVDSTAGMVIGAYNLNWKTLQLVKQQFEAELGLPFFIDNDANVAALGEQWVGAGENNPDVVFMTLGTGVGGGVIAAGNLIRGVKGAGGELGHITVDFEAPFACTCGKKGCLETVASATGIVNLTRRYAEEYAGDAKLKQMID
;
A
#
# COMPACT_ATOMS: atom_id res chain seq x y z
N MET A 1 27.66 12.39 9.40
CA MET A 1 27.03 11.07 9.16
C MET A 1 26.12 11.19 7.96
N SER A 2 25.95 10.12 7.15
CA SER A 2 24.98 10.13 6.05
C SER A 2 23.57 10.18 6.64
N LYS A 3 22.70 11.02 6.08
CA LYS A 3 21.31 11.12 6.51
C LYS A 3 20.56 9.83 6.20
N LYS A 4 19.51 9.57 6.96
CA LYS A 4 18.64 8.40 6.88
C LYS A 4 17.24 8.78 6.38
N ILE A 5 16.42 7.80 6.09
CA ILE A 5 15.02 7.95 5.70
C ILE A 5 14.18 7.05 6.61
N ILE A 6 13.00 7.48 6.98
CA ILE A 6 11.99 6.63 7.63
C ILE A 6 10.99 6.19 6.56
N GLY A 7 10.82 4.88 6.40
CA GLY A 7 9.80 4.28 5.55
C GLY A 7 8.66 3.71 6.39
N ILE A 8 7.41 3.93 5.97
CA ILE A 8 6.20 3.46 6.64
C ILE A 8 5.29 2.75 5.63
N ASP A 9 4.91 1.51 5.94
CA ASP A 9 3.89 0.74 5.23
C ASP A 9 2.67 0.60 6.16
N LEU A 10 1.61 1.35 5.86
CA LEU A 10 0.38 1.38 6.64
C LEU A 10 -0.60 0.33 6.16
N GLY A 11 -0.69 -0.78 6.87
CA GLY A 11 -1.67 -1.84 6.64
C GLY A 11 -2.83 -1.80 7.64
N GLY A 12 -3.93 -2.46 7.31
CA GLY A 12 -5.13 -2.52 8.16
C GLY A 12 -4.95 -3.31 9.46
N THR A 13 -3.94 -4.18 9.56
CA THR A 13 -3.67 -5.00 10.74
C THR A 13 -2.42 -4.55 11.48
N SER A 14 -1.39 -4.16 10.74
CA SER A 14 -0.11 -3.69 11.29
C SER A 14 0.47 -2.59 10.43
N VAL A 15 1.16 -1.67 11.09
CA VAL A 15 2.04 -0.69 10.45
C VAL A 15 3.45 -1.23 10.53
N LYS A 16 4.13 -1.31 9.38
CA LYS A 16 5.54 -1.66 9.31
C LYS A 16 6.36 -0.40 9.12
N LEU A 17 7.44 -0.30 9.86
CA LEU A 17 8.34 0.85 9.82
C LEU A 17 9.77 0.38 9.58
N ALA A 18 10.56 1.22 8.94
CA ALA A 18 11.96 0.98 8.73
C ALA A 18 12.79 2.27 8.78
N ILE A 19 14.03 2.15 9.22
CA ILE A 19 15.06 3.15 9.04
C ILE A 19 15.97 2.66 7.91
N LEU A 20 16.14 3.50 6.87
CA LEU A 20 16.92 3.18 5.68
C LEU A 20 18.05 4.18 5.49
N THR A 21 19.10 3.72 4.82
CA THR A 21 20.10 4.62 4.21
C THR A 21 19.51 5.31 2.98
N THR A 22 20.17 6.35 2.50
CA THR A 22 19.83 7.01 1.21
C THR A 22 20.15 6.13 -0.02
N ALA A 23 20.81 5.00 0.17
CA ALA A 23 21.02 3.99 -0.86
C ALA A 23 19.92 2.90 -0.88
N GLY A 24 18.99 2.93 0.10
CA GLY A 24 17.90 1.96 0.21
C GLY A 24 18.19 0.78 1.13
N ASP A 25 19.37 0.71 1.77
CA ASP A 25 19.68 -0.36 2.71
C ASP A 25 18.87 -0.20 3.99
N ILE A 26 18.17 -1.24 4.38
CA ILE A 26 17.38 -1.24 5.60
C ILE A 26 18.30 -1.49 6.79
N GLN A 27 18.40 -0.50 7.68
CA GLN A 27 19.19 -0.58 8.92
C GLN A 27 18.41 -1.18 10.07
N GLU A 28 17.12 -0.87 10.15
CA GLU A 28 16.23 -1.37 11.19
C GLU A 28 14.82 -1.56 10.65
N LYS A 29 14.11 -2.57 11.13
CA LYS A 29 12.68 -2.80 10.87
C LYS A 29 11.95 -3.08 12.18
N TRP A 30 10.75 -2.52 12.32
CA TRP A 30 9.83 -2.88 13.39
C TRP A 30 8.39 -2.77 12.93
N SER A 31 7.46 -3.21 13.74
CA SER A 31 6.04 -3.06 13.46
C SER A 31 5.26 -2.75 14.74
N ILE A 32 4.15 -2.06 14.56
CA ILE A 32 3.14 -1.84 15.58
C ILE A 32 1.79 -2.33 15.07
N LYS A 33 0.86 -2.62 15.99
CA LYS A 33 -0.52 -2.96 15.61
C LYS A 33 -1.22 -1.70 15.09
N THR A 34 -2.01 -1.83 14.03
CA THR A 34 -2.87 -0.73 13.56
C THR A 34 -4.08 -0.62 14.48
N ASN A 35 -4.23 0.53 15.14
CA ASN A 35 -5.34 0.82 16.04
C ASN A 35 -6.45 1.55 15.26
N ILE A 36 -7.40 0.78 14.75
CA ILE A 36 -8.53 1.30 13.95
C ILE A 36 -9.73 1.76 14.79
N LEU A 37 -9.62 1.75 16.12
CA LEU A 37 -10.68 2.22 17.01
C LEU A 37 -10.92 3.73 16.82
N ASP A 38 -12.07 4.19 17.24
CA ASP A 38 -12.46 5.60 17.21
C ASP A 38 -12.22 6.23 15.82
N GLU A 39 -12.75 5.56 14.79
CA GLU A 39 -12.60 5.97 13.38
C GLU A 39 -11.12 6.05 12.90
N GLY A 40 -10.23 5.25 13.50
CA GLY A 40 -8.82 5.22 13.18
C GLY A 40 -8.03 6.44 13.64
N SER A 41 -8.56 7.23 14.57
CA SER A 41 -7.92 8.45 15.08
C SER A 41 -6.60 8.21 15.80
N HIS A 42 -6.37 6.99 16.28
CA HIS A 42 -5.15 6.61 16.99
C HIS A 42 -3.98 6.24 16.06
N ILE A 43 -4.25 5.96 14.77
CA ILE A 43 -3.24 5.42 13.85
C ILE A 43 -2.02 6.35 13.74
N VAL A 44 -2.24 7.62 13.39
CA VAL A 44 -1.13 8.57 13.21
C VAL A 44 -0.41 8.87 14.53
N PRO A 45 -1.10 9.15 15.66
CA PRO A 45 -0.45 9.31 16.95
C PRO A 45 0.41 8.11 17.37
N ASP A 46 -0.08 6.88 17.25
CA ASP A 46 0.65 5.67 17.64
C ASP A 46 1.92 5.49 16.79
N ILE A 47 1.86 5.81 15.49
CA ILE A 47 3.04 5.78 14.61
C ILE A 47 4.07 6.82 15.04
N ILE A 48 3.65 8.05 15.30
CA ILE A 48 4.51 9.16 15.72
C ILE A 48 5.19 8.82 17.06
N GLU A 49 4.43 8.30 18.02
CA GLU A 49 4.97 7.87 19.32
C GLU A 49 6.02 6.76 19.15
N SER A 50 5.73 5.79 18.30
CA SER A 50 6.67 4.70 17.98
C SER A 50 7.97 5.21 17.37
N ILE A 51 7.93 6.23 16.51
CA ILE A 51 9.11 6.86 15.92
C ILE A 51 9.89 7.65 16.99
N LYS A 52 9.21 8.46 17.83
CA LYS A 52 9.83 9.20 18.93
C LYS A 52 10.55 8.26 19.90
N HIS A 53 9.91 7.14 20.25
CA HIS A 53 10.53 6.12 21.11
C HIS A 53 11.80 5.53 20.47
N ARG A 54 11.83 5.31 19.15
CA ARG A 54 13.05 4.87 18.45
C ARG A 54 14.15 5.92 18.50
N PHE A 55 13.80 7.18 18.33
CA PHE A 55 14.78 8.27 18.46
C PHE A 55 15.44 8.27 19.84
N GLU A 56 14.65 8.19 20.90
CA GLU A 56 15.15 8.14 22.28
C GLU A 56 16.01 6.91 22.53
N THR A 57 15.54 5.72 22.15
CA THR A 57 16.22 4.45 22.42
C THR A 57 17.58 4.35 21.72
N HIS A 58 17.71 4.92 20.53
CA HIS A 58 18.92 4.83 19.71
C HIS A 58 19.77 6.12 19.72
N GLY A 59 19.38 7.14 20.52
CA GLY A 59 20.07 8.42 20.55
C GLY A 59 20.05 9.14 19.20
N LEU A 60 18.96 8.97 18.44
CA LEU A 60 18.76 9.62 17.15
C LEU A 60 17.98 10.93 17.33
N SER A 61 18.11 11.81 16.36
CA SER A 61 17.39 13.08 16.30
C SER A 61 16.88 13.35 14.89
N LYS A 62 15.98 14.32 14.72
CA LYS A 62 15.47 14.69 13.40
C LYS A 62 16.56 15.12 12.43
N GLU A 63 17.68 15.64 12.94
CA GLU A 63 18.83 16.05 12.16
C GLU A 63 19.51 14.87 11.44
N ASP A 64 19.29 13.64 11.90
CA ASP A 64 19.82 12.42 11.28
C ASP A 64 19.03 11.99 10.05
N PHE A 65 17.84 12.58 9.80
CA PHE A 65 16.93 12.14 8.74
C PHE A 65 16.74 13.20 7.65
N LEU A 66 16.47 12.73 6.42
CA LEU A 66 16.01 13.56 5.31
C LEU A 66 14.50 13.79 5.36
N GLY A 67 13.75 12.79 5.82
CA GLY A 67 12.31 12.85 5.86
C GLY A 67 11.69 11.46 6.05
N ILE A 68 10.37 11.43 5.90
CA ILE A 68 9.52 10.26 6.09
C ILE A 68 8.75 10.00 4.80
N GLY A 69 8.77 8.75 4.33
CA GLY A 69 7.94 8.27 3.22
C GLY A 69 6.92 7.24 3.72
N MET A 70 5.67 7.36 3.29
CA MET A 70 4.59 6.48 3.72
C MET A 70 3.77 5.95 2.56
N GLY A 71 3.50 4.65 2.55
CA GLY A 71 2.48 4.00 1.72
C GLY A 71 1.19 3.83 2.51
N SER A 72 0.05 4.22 1.94
CA SER A 72 -1.26 4.12 2.60
C SER A 72 -2.31 3.57 1.64
N PRO A 73 -3.23 2.71 2.12
CA PRO A 73 -4.44 2.40 1.38
C PRO A 73 -5.36 3.62 1.30
N GLY A 74 -6.37 3.53 0.42
CA GLY A 74 -7.34 4.61 0.18
C GLY A 74 -6.94 5.56 -0.93
N VAL A 75 -7.70 6.62 -1.09
CA VAL A 75 -7.42 7.68 -2.06
C VAL A 75 -6.48 8.69 -1.44
N VAL A 76 -5.28 8.81 -1.99
CA VAL A 76 -4.21 9.66 -1.48
C VAL A 76 -4.05 10.90 -2.36
N ASP A 77 -4.15 12.07 -1.75
CA ASP A 77 -3.62 13.32 -2.32
C ASP A 77 -2.16 13.48 -1.87
N SER A 78 -1.23 13.05 -2.70
CA SER A 78 0.20 13.08 -2.37
C SER A 78 0.77 14.51 -2.27
N THR A 79 0.15 15.49 -2.88
CA THR A 79 0.56 16.89 -2.82
C THR A 79 0.17 17.53 -1.49
N ALA A 80 -1.09 17.36 -1.11
CA ALA A 80 -1.61 17.87 0.16
C ALA A 80 -1.25 16.96 1.35
N GLY A 81 -0.85 15.71 1.10
CA GLY A 81 -0.51 14.73 2.14
C GLY A 81 -1.74 14.26 2.91
N MET A 82 -2.84 14.03 2.20
CA MET A 82 -4.13 13.68 2.76
C MET A 82 -4.60 12.32 2.26
N VAL A 83 -5.42 11.64 3.06
CA VAL A 83 -6.01 10.32 2.73
C VAL A 83 -7.51 10.36 3.03
N ILE A 84 -8.30 9.73 2.14
CA ILE A 84 -9.74 9.51 2.34
C ILE A 84 -10.13 8.13 1.84
N GLY A 85 -11.16 7.53 2.45
CA GLY A 85 -11.74 6.27 1.97
C GLY A 85 -10.89 5.03 2.20
N ALA A 86 -9.97 5.07 3.15
CA ALA A 86 -9.23 3.89 3.60
C ALA A 86 -10.10 3.09 4.59
N TYR A 87 -11.08 2.36 4.07
CA TYR A 87 -12.09 1.67 4.89
C TYR A 87 -11.51 0.59 5.80
N ASN A 88 -10.43 -0.06 5.39
CA ASN A 88 -9.70 -1.03 6.21
C ASN A 88 -8.96 -0.41 7.40
N LEU A 89 -8.80 0.92 7.39
CA LEU A 89 -8.26 1.73 8.50
C LEU A 89 -9.37 2.43 9.30
N ASN A 90 -10.63 2.22 8.93
CA ASN A 90 -11.78 2.97 9.44
C ASN A 90 -11.75 4.49 9.11
N TRP A 91 -10.91 4.90 8.18
CA TRP A 91 -10.78 6.28 7.69
C TRP A 91 -11.86 6.61 6.64
N LYS A 92 -13.05 6.91 7.11
CA LYS A 92 -14.20 7.29 6.26
C LYS A 92 -14.18 8.78 5.88
N THR A 93 -13.56 9.60 6.72
CA THR A 93 -13.41 11.04 6.54
C THR A 93 -11.98 11.39 6.15
N LEU A 94 -11.77 12.63 5.69
CA LEU A 94 -10.48 13.14 5.30
C LEU A 94 -9.50 13.16 6.47
N GLN A 95 -8.32 12.60 6.27
CA GLN A 95 -7.21 12.56 7.23
C GLN A 95 -6.08 13.48 6.76
N LEU A 96 -5.69 14.43 7.60
CA LEU A 96 -4.59 15.37 7.35
C LEU A 96 -3.25 14.78 7.84
N VAL A 97 -2.80 13.70 7.20
CA VAL A 97 -1.69 12.88 7.69
C VAL A 97 -0.38 13.68 7.73
N LYS A 98 -0.02 14.33 6.61
CA LYS A 98 1.21 15.13 6.49
C LYS A 98 1.30 16.20 7.57
N GLN A 99 0.22 16.94 7.80
CA GLN A 99 0.19 18.01 8.79
C GLN A 99 0.52 17.51 10.19
N GLN A 100 -0.01 16.35 10.57
CA GLN A 100 0.24 15.75 11.87
C GLN A 100 1.71 15.31 12.04
N PHE A 101 2.27 14.61 11.03
CA PHE A 101 3.65 14.16 11.07
C PHE A 101 4.64 15.32 11.10
N GLU A 102 4.46 16.31 10.23
CA GLU A 102 5.36 17.47 10.15
C GLU A 102 5.30 18.33 11.42
N ALA A 103 4.12 18.50 12.02
CA ALA A 103 3.95 19.24 13.27
C ALA A 103 4.66 18.55 14.44
N GLU A 104 4.58 17.23 14.55
CA GLU A 104 5.04 16.47 15.69
C GLU A 104 6.52 16.06 15.63
N LEU A 105 7.04 15.79 14.41
CA LEU A 105 8.40 15.31 14.20
C LEU A 105 9.33 16.36 13.60
N GLY A 106 8.78 17.41 12.99
CA GLY A 106 9.56 18.45 12.32
C GLY A 106 10.40 17.95 11.14
N LEU A 107 9.95 16.87 10.51
CA LEU A 107 10.57 16.24 9.34
C LEU A 107 9.68 16.40 8.11
N PRO A 108 10.25 16.59 6.90
CA PRO A 108 9.48 16.52 5.65
C PRO A 108 8.75 15.18 5.53
N PHE A 109 7.47 15.21 5.18
CA PHE A 109 6.65 14.01 5.05
C PHE A 109 6.05 13.88 3.65
N PHE A 110 6.16 12.67 3.09
CA PHE A 110 5.65 12.30 1.77
C PHE A 110 4.78 11.06 1.90
N ILE A 111 3.65 11.06 1.21
CA ILE A 111 2.71 9.94 1.21
C ILE A 111 2.21 9.66 -0.20
N ASP A 112 2.01 8.39 -0.52
CA ASP A 112 1.34 7.95 -1.74
C ASP A 112 0.53 6.67 -1.46
N ASN A 113 -0.22 6.21 -2.46
CA ASN A 113 -0.87 4.92 -2.39
C ASN A 113 0.16 3.80 -2.18
N ASP A 114 -0.21 2.76 -1.43
CA ASP A 114 0.67 1.65 -1.05
C ASP A 114 1.28 0.91 -2.25
N ALA A 115 0.50 0.64 -3.30
CA ALA A 115 1.00 0.01 -4.52
C ALA A 115 1.93 0.95 -5.32
N ASN A 116 1.67 2.25 -5.32
CA ASN A 116 2.54 3.25 -5.92
C ASN A 116 3.90 3.31 -5.21
N VAL A 117 3.91 3.31 -3.87
CA VAL A 117 5.15 3.29 -3.08
C VAL A 117 5.91 2.00 -3.29
N ALA A 118 5.20 0.86 -3.38
CA ALA A 118 5.83 -0.43 -3.71
C ALA A 118 6.47 -0.41 -5.11
N ALA A 119 5.79 0.15 -6.12
CA ALA A 119 6.35 0.30 -7.46
C ALA A 119 7.63 1.15 -7.47
N LEU A 120 7.64 2.26 -6.71
CA LEU A 120 8.84 3.10 -6.54
C LEU A 120 9.97 2.34 -5.84
N GLY A 121 9.65 1.56 -4.81
CA GLY A 121 10.63 0.72 -4.10
C GLY A 121 11.25 -0.33 -5.01
N GLU A 122 10.44 -1.04 -5.79
CA GLU A 122 10.91 -2.03 -6.76
C GLU A 122 11.73 -1.39 -7.89
N GLN A 123 11.33 -0.21 -8.35
CA GLN A 123 12.12 0.54 -9.34
C GLN A 123 13.47 0.98 -8.75
N TRP A 124 13.51 1.45 -7.50
CA TRP A 124 14.71 2.01 -6.88
C TRP A 124 15.73 0.96 -6.49
N VAL A 125 15.32 -0.08 -5.73
CA VAL A 125 16.23 -1.08 -5.11
C VAL A 125 15.80 -2.53 -5.33
N GLY A 126 14.74 -2.76 -6.11
CA GLY A 126 14.17 -4.07 -6.37
C GLY A 126 14.37 -4.52 -7.82
N ALA A 127 13.45 -5.34 -8.32
CA ALA A 127 13.50 -5.96 -9.63
C ALA A 127 13.43 -4.97 -10.81
N GLY A 128 13.06 -3.72 -10.57
CA GLY A 128 13.05 -2.66 -11.59
C GLY A 128 14.44 -2.13 -11.95
N GLU A 129 15.49 -2.40 -11.16
CA GLU A 129 16.90 -2.09 -11.44
C GLU A 129 17.15 -0.65 -11.92
N ASN A 130 16.46 0.34 -11.31
CA ASN A 130 16.45 1.74 -11.71
C ASN A 130 15.98 2.01 -13.16
N ASN A 131 15.24 1.09 -13.78
CA ASN A 131 14.67 1.33 -15.09
C ASN A 131 13.69 2.51 -15.03
N PRO A 132 13.76 3.48 -15.97
CA PRO A 132 12.83 4.60 -16.00
C PRO A 132 11.38 4.20 -16.35
N ASP A 133 11.18 3.00 -16.90
CA ASP A 133 9.88 2.49 -17.33
C ASP A 133 9.60 1.16 -16.62
N VAL A 134 8.68 1.18 -15.66
CA VAL A 134 8.31 0.01 -14.84
C VAL A 134 6.81 -0.08 -14.73
N VAL A 135 6.27 -1.27 -14.93
CA VAL A 135 4.91 -1.62 -14.54
C VAL A 135 5.02 -2.62 -13.39
N PHE A 136 4.53 -2.22 -12.23
CA PHE A 136 4.46 -3.05 -11.04
C PHE A 136 3.04 -3.55 -10.82
N MET A 137 2.90 -4.81 -10.44
CA MET A 137 1.60 -5.38 -10.08
C MET A 137 1.76 -6.22 -8.81
N THR A 138 0.88 -6.01 -7.86
CA THR A 138 0.79 -6.82 -6.62
C THR A 138 -0.48 -7.64 -6.63
N LEU A 139 -0.33 -8.94 -6.35
CA LEU A 139 -1.41 -9.92 -6.27
C LEU A 139 -1.58 -10.33 -4.80
N GLY A 140 -2.65 -9.85 -4.17
CA GLY A 140 -2.98 -10.12 -2.77
C GLY A 140 -4.48 -10.34 -2.62
N THR A 141 -5.09 -9.80 -1.57
CA THR A 141 -6.56 -9.80 -1.38
C THR A 141 -7.26 -9.17 -2.58
N GLY A 142 -6.67 -8.11 -3.15
CA GLY A 142 -7.03 -7.47 -4.42
C GLY A 142 -5.86 -7.52 -5.41
N VAL A 143 -5.94 -6.72 -6.47
CA VAL A 143 -4.86 -6.48 -7.43
C VAL A 143 -4.53 -5.00 -7.43
N GLY A 144 -3.38 -4.66 -6.86
CA GLY A 144 -2.83 -3.31 -6.92
C GLY A 144 -1.84 -3.15 -8.07
N GLY A 145 -1.49 -1.92 -8.40
CA GLY A 145 -0.48 -1.64 -9.40
C GLY A 145 0.11 -0.25 -9.29
N GLY A 146 1.26 -0.06 -9.93
CA GLY A 146 1.91 1.22 -10.10
C GLY A 146 2.62 1.26 -11.44
N VAL A 147 2.60 2.41 -12.09
CA VAL A 147 3.21 2.62 -13.41
C VAL A 147 4.21 3.76 -13.29
N ILE A 148 5.44 3.51 -13.68
CA ILE A 148 6.49 4.51 -13.80
C ILE A 148 6.83 4.62 -15.27
N ALA A 149 6.82 5.84 -15.81
CA ALA A 149 7.19 6.12 -17.19
C ALA A 149 8.13 7.32 -17.25
N ALA A 150 9.21 7.18 -18.00
CA ALA A 150 10.29 8.17 -18.09
C ALA A 150 10.78 8.64 -16.70
N GLY A 151 10.89 7.72 -15.75
CA GLY A 151 11.31 7.96 -14.37
C GLY A 151 10.27 8.63 -13.48
N ASN A 152 9.03 8.82 -13.94
CA ASN A 152 7.97 9.47 -13.19
C ASN A 152 6.83 8.50 -12.88
N LEU A 153 6.41 8.46 -11.63
CA LEU A 153 5.22 7.72 -11.22
C LEU A 153 3.96 8.34 -11.83
N ILE A 154 3.19 7.53 -12.52
CA ILE A 154 1.95 7.94 -13.20
C ILE A 154 0.79 7.86 -12.22
N ARG A 155 0.47 8.98 -11.58
CA ARG A 155 -0.66 9.07 -10.63
C ARG A 155 -2.00 9.30 -11.31
N GLY A 156 -2.00 9.82 -12.54
CA GLY A 156 -3.24 10.26 -13.20
C GLY A 156 -3.80 11.54 -12.57
N VAL A 157 -4.76 12.15 -13.26
CA VAL A 157 -5.35 13.46 -12.86
C VAL A 157 -6.11 13.37 -11.52
N LYS A 158 -6.65 12.21 -11.18
CA LYS A 158 -7.45 11.97 -9.96
C LYS A 158 -6.79 10.97 -9.00
N GLY A 159 -5.49 10.74 -9.13
CA GLY A 159 -4.77 9.76 -8.29
C GLY A 159 -5.08 8.29 -8.59
N ALA A 160 -5.77 7.99 -9.71
CA ALA A 160 -6.16 6.64 -10.10
C ALA A 160 -5.23 6.04 -11.20
N GLY A 161 -4.05 6.61 -11.39
CA GLY A 161 -3.02 6.01 -12.24
C GLY A 161 -2.51 4.72 -11.58
N GLY A 162 -2.31 3.67 -12.37
CA GLY A 162 -1.83 2.40 -11.83
C GLY A 162 -2.89 1.47 -11.25
N GLU A 163 -4.18 1.82 -11.30
CA GLU A 163 -5.30 0.96 -10.87
C GLU A 163 -5.50 -0.24 -11.83
N LEU A 164 -4.43 -1.05 -12.01
CA LEU A 164 -4.36 -2.14 -13.00
C LEU A 164 -5.33 -3.27 -12.71
N GLY A 165 -5.67 -3.49 -11.43
CA GLY A 165 -6.66 -4.47 -11.02
C GLY A 165 -8.05 -4.21 -11.56
N HIS A 166 -8.34 -2.98 -11.96
CA HIS A 166 -9.64 -2.57 -12.48
C HIS A 166 -9.73 -2.52 -14.02
N ILE A 167 -8.71 -2.99 -14.73
CA ILE A 167 -8.78 -3.22 -16.17
C ILE A 167 -9.79 -4.35 -16.43
N THR A 168 -10.72 -4.15 -17.37
CA THR A 168 -11.68 -5.18 -17.76
C THR A 168 -10.98 -6.22 -18.62
N VAL A 169 -10.96 -7.48 -18.17
CA VAL A 169 -10.32 -8.63 -18.86
C VAL A 169 -11.32 -9.70 -19.25
N ASP A 170 -12.51 -9.70 -18.65
CA ASP A 170 -13.58 -10.65 -18.94
C ASP A 170 -14.91 -9.91 -19.09
N PHE A 171 -15.44 -9.87 -20.32
CA PHE A 171 -16.68 -9.15 -20.64
C PHE A 171 -17.93 -9.97 -20.31
N GLU A 172 -17.81 -11.28 -20.14
CA GLU A 172 -18.89 -12.20 -19.75
C GLU A 172 -18.87 -12.50 -18.25
N ALA A 173 -18.02 -11.79 -17.51
CA ALA A 173 -17.68 -12.09 -16.12
C ALA A 173 -18.90 -12.16 -15.18
N PRO A 174 -18.95 -13.19 -14.35
CA PRO A 174 -20.02 -13.39 -13.37
C PRO A 174 -19.84 -12.53 -12.13
N PHE A 175 -18.59 -12.11 -11.83
CA PHE A 175 -18.26 -11.48 -10.56
C PHE A 175 -18.29 -9.95 -10.66
N ALA A 176 -19.01 -9.34 -9.71
CA ALA A 176 -18.97 -7.91 -9.51
C ALA A 176 -17.65 -7.50 -8.85
N CYS A 177 -17.07 -6.40 -9.31
CA CYS A 177 -15.91 -5.77 -8.68
C CYS A 177 -16.36 -4.71 -7.67
N THR A 178 -15.56 -4.48 -6.63
CA THR A 178 -15.76 -3.43 -5.62
C THR A 178 -15.82 -2.03 -6.24
N CYS A 179 -15.22 -1.82 -7.41
CA CYS A 179 -15.29 -0.56 -8.16
C CYS A 179 -16.63 -0.31 -8.86
N GLY A 180 -17.63 -1.20 -8.73
CA GLY A 180 -18.95 -1.11 -9.36
C GLY A 180 -19.05 -1.69 -10.76
N LYS A 181 -17.94 -2.12 -11.37
CA LYS A 181 -17.90 -2.80 -12.68
C LYS A 181 -17.99 -4.32 -12.53
N LYS A 182 -18.03 -5.01 -13.66
CA LYS A 182 -17.81 -6.46 -13.78
C LYS A 182 -16.60 -6.72 -14.66
N GLY A 183 -15.98 -7.90 -14.49
CA GLY A 183 -14.90 -8.37 -15.35
C GLY A 183 -13.55 -7.69 -15.14
N CYS A 184 -13.33 -7.06 -14.00
CA CYS A 184 -12.03 -6.51 -13.64
C CYS A 184 -11.03 -7.64 -13.40
N LEU A 185 -9.75 -7.39 -13.73
CA LEU A 185 -8.65 -8.33 -13.49
C LEU A 185 -8.61 -8.82 -12.03
N GLU A 186 -8.88 -7.94 -11.08
CA GLU A 186 -8.95 -8.27 -9.66
C GLU A 186 -9.93 -9.40 -9.37
N THR A 187 -11.09 -9.44 -10.06
CA THR A 187 -12.12 -10.44 -9.79
C THR A 187 -11.74 -11.86 -10.20
N VAL A 188 -10.65 -12.02 -10.95
CA VAL A 188 -10.17 -13.31 -11.45
C VAL A 188 -8.72 -13.62 -11.08
N ALA A 189 -7.89 -12.62 -10.80
CA ALA A 189 -6.46 -12.78 -10.54
C ALA A 189 -6.04 -12.52 -9.08
N SER A 190 -6.89 -11.92 -8.26
CA SER A 190 -6.61 -11.77 -6.82
C SER A 190 -6.80 -13.11 -6.07
N ALA A 191 -6.30 -13.20 -4.85
CA ALA A 191 -6.54 -14.37 -4.00
C ALA A 191 -8.03 -14.65 -3.84
N THR A 192 -8.85 -13.63 -3.61
CA THR A 192 -10.32 -13.74 -3.54
C THR A 192 -10.90 -14.17 -4.89
N GLY A 193 -10.41 -13.60 -5.98
CA GLY A 193 -10.84 -13.92 -7.34
C GLY A 193 -10.57 -15.39 -7.70
N ILE A 194 -9.38 -15.89 -7.39
CA ILE A 194 -9.01 -17.31 -7.61
C ILE A 194 -9.92 -18.24 -6.83
N VAL A 195 -10.21 -17.94 -5.55
CA VAL A 195 -11.14 -18.74 -4.73
C VAL A 195 -12.54 -18.75 -5.34
N ASN A 196 -13.06 -17.60 -5.77
CA ASN A 196 -14.38 -17.50 -6.39
C ASN A 196 -14.45 -18.26 -7.72
N LEU A 197 -13.42 -18.15 -8.55
CA LEU A 197 -13.32 -18.92 -9.81
C LEU A 197 -13.28 -20.41 -9.54
N THR A 198 -12.45 -20.83 -8.57
CA THR A 198 -12.32 -22.25 -8.21
C THR A 198 -13.66 -22.84 -7.76
N ARG A 199 -14.40 -22.12 -6.92
CA ARG A 199 -15.73 -22.55 -6.46
C ARG A 199 -16.71 -22.67 -7.63
N ARG A 200 -16.72 -21.69 -8.53
CA ARG A 200 -17.58 -21.74 -9.71
C ARG A 200 -17.27 -22.94 -10.60
N TYR A 201 -15.98 -23.15 -10.93
CA TYR A 201 -15.61 -24.29 -11.79
C TYR A 201 -15.81 -25.63 -11.08
N ALA A 202 -15.78 -25.69 -9.74
CA ALA A 202 -16.09 -26.90 -8.98
C ALA A 202 -17.54 -27.33 -9.16
N GLU A 203 -18.49 -26.40 -9.36
CA GLU A 203 -19.90 -26.73 -9.63
C GLU A 203 -20.07 -27.50 -10.94
N GLU A 204 -19.29 -27.16 -11.96
CA GLU A 204 -19.31 -27.76 -13.30
C GLU A 204 -18.35 -28.95 -13.43
N TYR A 205 -17.47 -29.16 -12.42
CA TYR A 205 -16.43 -30.19 -12.48
C TYR A 205 -17.00 -31.59 -12.28
N ALA A 206 -16.90 -32.42 -13.32
CA ALA A 206 -17.36 -33.82 -13.33
C ALA A 206 -16.26 -34.85 -12.98
N GLY A 207 -15.07 -34.40 -12.53
CA GLY A 207 -13.92 -35.24 -12.25
C GLY A 207 -13.90 -35.80 -10.82
N ASP A 208 -12.69 -35.97 -10.24
CA ASP A 208 -12.48 -36.61 -8.96
C ASP A 208 -13.25 -35.91 -7.82
N ALA A 209 -14.11 -36.70 -7.13
CA ALA A 209 -14.94 -36.24 -6.01
C ALA A 209 -14.08 -35.69 -4.83
N LYS A 210 -12.85 -36.21 -4.64
CA LYS A 210 -11.94 -35.74 -3.59
C LYS A 210 -11.47 -34.33 -3.83
N LEU A 211 -11.19 -33.95 -5.10
CA LEU A 211 -10.82 -32.57 -5.45
C LEU A 211 -11.98 -31.60 -5.19
N LYS A 212 -13.21 -32.04 -5.50
CA LYS A 212 -14.42 -31.24 -5.23
C LYS A 212 -14.61 -30.97 -3.74
N GLN A 213 -14.39 -31.96 -2.88
CA GLN A 213 -14.47 -31.82 -1.43
C GLN A 213 -13.40 -30.89 -0.82
N MET A 214 -12.27 -30.67 -1.50
CA MET A 214 -11.21 -29.75 -1.04
C MET A 214 -11.53 -28.28 -1.36
N ILE A 215 -12.56 -28.01 -2.15
CA ILE A 215 -12.93 -26.66 -2.61
C ILE A 215 -14.05 -26.08 -1.74
N ASP A 216 -14.86 -26.92 -1.10
CA ASP A 216 -15.91 -26.54 -0.13
C ASP A 216 -15.29 -26.17 1.23
#